data_801b30345a16bc440e03a5d1672aaeff
#
_entry.id   801b30345a16bc440e03a5d1672aaeff
#
_cell.length_a   1.000
_cell.length_b   1.000
_cell.length_c   1.000
_cell.angle_alpha   90.00
_cell.angle_beta   90.00
_cell.angle_gamma   90.00
#
_symmetry.space_group_name_H-M   'P 1'
#
loop_
_entity.id
_entity.type
_entity.pdbx_description
1 polymer ?
#
loop_
_entity_poly.entity_id
_entity_poly.type
_entity_poly.pdbx_seq_one_letter_code
_entity_poly.pdbx_strand_id
1 'polypeptide(L)'
;IVRIRPLRPLVASTGGTNNGYLILVTNGVRSTTGTAATPDTEYLTVRTEAIAELTRAQTPPNNPATYSPTCPGITNATLNPVCRLTYAHLAIGSQLPLPLTVAPTSVVASFSFSTVATRDTLGYLAATTAPRPYTTFSTGLNTSFMGLPGIANIYGGTLNVTYRLAVPPTTPSTSTAPMAPASAA
;
A
#
# COMPACT_ATOMS: atom_id res chain seq x y z
N ILE A 1 -11.10 -19.94 3.42
CA ILE A 1 -10.58 -18.68 2.87
C ILE A 1 -11.44 -17.55 3.43
N VAL A 2 -10.82 -16.58 4.08
CA VAL A 2 -11.48 -15.34 4.53
C VAL A 2 -11.23 -14.26 3.48
N ARG A 3 -12.30 -13.63 2.99
CA ARG A 3 -12.24 -12.52 2.05
C ARG A 3 -12.74 -11.25 2.75
N ILE A 4 -11.87 -10.25 2.83
CA ILE A 4 -12.22 -8.94 3.39
C ILE A 4 -12.47 -7.98 2.23
N ARG A 5 -13.67 -7.41 2.18
CA ARG A 5 -14.06 -6.42 1.16
C ARG A 5 -14.47 -5.13 1.85
N PRO A 6 -13.75 -4.03 1.62
CA PRO A 6 -14.17 -2.73 2.13
C PRO A 6 -15.53 -2.33 1.58
N LEU A 7 -16.40 -1.78 2.42
CA LEU A 7 -17.72 -1.27 2.02
C LEU A 7 -17.62 0.10 1.31
N ARG A 8 -16.54 0.81 1.54
CA ARG A 8 -16.23 2.10 0.89
C ARG A 8 -14.82 2.04 0.33
N PRO A 9 -14.52 2.83 -0.72
CA PRO A 9 -13.15 2.95 -1.22
C PRO A 9 -12.20 3.40 -0.10
N LEU A 10 -11.00 2.82 -0.07
CA LEU A 10 -9.96 3.24 0.85
C LEU A 10 -9.47 4.65 0.46
N VAL A 11 -9.14 5.45 1.46
CA VAL A 11 -8.59 6.78 1.22
C VAL A 11 -7.17 6.64 0.67
N ALA A 12 -6.89 7.30 -0.46
CA ALA A 12 -5.56 7.31 -1.04
C ALA A 12 -4.59 8.10 -0.15
N SER A 13 -3.35 7.66 -0.07
CA SER A 13 -2.28 8.48 0.50
C SER A 13 -2.07 9.74 -0.34
N THR A 14 -1.55 10.81 0.29
CA THR A 14 -1.15 12.05 -0.37
C THR A 14 0.34 12.28 -0.13
N GLY A 15 0.99 13.17 -0.89
CA GLY A 15 2.42 13.44 -0.75
C GLY A 15 2.87 13.88 0.63
N GLY A 16 1.94 14.35 1.47
CA GLY A 16 2.21 14.73 2.87
C GLY A 16 1.62 13.77 3.91
N THR A 17 0.78 12.80 3.51
CA THR A 17 0.08 11.93 4.44
C THR A 17 0.04 10.50 3.93
N ASN A 18 0.63 9.59 4.69
CA ASN A 18 0.58 8.16 4.39
C ASN A 18 -0.62 7.54 5.13
N ASN A 19 -1.66 7.16 4.38
CA ASN A 19 -2.83 6.48 4.92
C ASN A 19 -2.54 4.99 5.04
N GLY A 20 -2.30 4.56 6.28
CA GLY A 20 -2.11 3.16 6.66
C GLY A 20 -3.42 2.52 7.09
N TYR A 21 -3.57 1.25 6.79
CA TYR A 21 -4.70 0.42 7.19
C TYR A 21 -4.19 -0.78 7.95
N LEU A 22 -4.81 -1.05 9.10
CA LEU A 22 -4.54 -2.21 9.92
C LEU A 22 -5.74 -3.16 9.88
N ILE A 23 -5.48 -4.43 9.65
CA ILE A 23 -6.47 -5.50 9.70
C ILE A 23 -6.08 -6.47 10.81
N LEU A 24 -6.99 -6.65 11.75
CA LEU A 24 -6.89 -7.63 12.82
C LEU A 24 -8.00 -8.67 12.64
N VAL A 25 -7.62 -9.91 12.43
CA VAL A 25 -8.52 -11.04 12.38
C VAL A 25 -8.54 -11.70 13.76
N THR A 26 -9.72 -11.84 14.35
CA THR A 26 -9.86 -12.44 15.68
C THR A 26 -10.46 -13.85 15.61
N ASN A 27 -10.34 -14.60 16.70
CA ASN A 27 -10.97 -15.91 16.86
C ASN A 27 -12.51 -15.86 16.91
N GLY A 28 -13.10 -14.66 16.81
CA GLY A 28 -14.54 -14.48 16.57
C GLY A 28 -14.96 -14.94 15.17
N VAL A 29 -14.03 -15.00 14.21
CA VAL A 29 -14.29 -15.61 12.89
C VAL A 29 -14.45 -17.12 13.06
N ARG A 30 -15.56 -17.65 12.52
CA ARG A 30 -15.90 -19.07 12.64
C ARG A 30 -16.09 -19.71 11.28
N SER A 31 -15.81 -21.00 11.21
CA SER A 31 -16.14 -21.83 10.05
C SER A 31 -17.67 -22.02 9.94
N THR A 32 -18.13 -22.58 8.85
CA THR A 32 -19.53 -22.98 8.66
C THR A 32 -20.01 -24.02 9.69
N THR A 33 -19.07 -24.76 10.29
CA THR A 33 -19.33 -25.72 11.38
C THR A 33 -19.24 -25.10 12.78
N GLY A 34 -19.04 -23.77 12.88
CA GLY A 34 -18.95 -23.07 14.15
C GLY A 34 -17.57 -23.07 14.82
N THR A 35 -16.57 -23.74 14.22
CA THR A 35 -15.22 -23.79 14.77
C THR A 35 -14.54 -22.42 14.67
N ALA A 36 -14.00 -21.91 15.78
CA ALA A 36 -13.28 -20.64 15.80
C ALA A 36 -11.98 -20.71 15.01
N ALA A 37 -11.61 -19.60 14.38
CA ALA A 37 -10.32 -19.48 13.73
C ALA A 37 -9.20 -19.58 14.77
N THR A 38 -8.12 -20.29 14.43
CA THR A 38 -6.91 -20.41 15.23
C THR A 38 -5.71 -19.85 14.45
N PRO A 39 -4.71 -19.25 15.13
CA PRO A 39 -3.49 -18.84 14.48
C PRO A 39 -2.70 -20.07 14.00
N ASP A 40 -1.93 -19.94 12.93
CA ASP A 40 -0.91 -20.91 12.62
C ASP A 40 0.22 -20.90 13.66
N THR A 41 1.07 -21.92 13.65
CA THR A 41 2.11 -22.12 14.67
C THR A 41 3.15 -20.99 14.66
N GLU A 42 3.55 -20.49 13.50
CA GLU A 42 4.52 -19.41 13.40
C GLU A 42 3.95 -18.10 13.91
N TYR A 43 2.73 -17.76 13.48
CA TYR A 43 2.06 -16.56 13.97
C TYR A 43 1.77 -16.66 15.47
N LEU A 44 1.42 -17.84 16.00
CA LEU A 44 1.21 -18.05 17.43
C LEU A 44 2.48 -17.72 18.24
N THR A 45 3.63 -18.20 17.76
CA THR A 45 4.95 -17.93 18.39
C THR A 45 5.24 -16.43 18.38
N VAL A 46 5.11 -15.80 17.22
CA VAL A 46 5.32 -14.36 17.05
C VAL A 46 4.37 -13.53 17.91
N ARG A 47 3.08 -13.87 17.92
CA ARG A 47 2.08 -13.19 18.75
C ARG A 47 2.36 -13.32 20.24
N THR A 48 2.75 -14.50 20.69
CA THR A 48 3.05 -14.75 22.12
C THR A 48 4.19 -13.85 22.58
N GLU A 49 5.26 -13.75 21.81
CA GLU A 49 6.36 -12.85 22.12
C GLU A 49 5.95 -11.36 22.01
N ALA A 50 5.14 -10.99 21.00
CA ALA A 50 4.64 -9.65 20.87
C ALA A 50 3.76 -9.22 22.07
N ILE A 51 2.98 -10.14 22.65
CA ILE A 51 2.24 -9.91 23.89
C ILE A 51 3.19 -9.73 25.08
N ALA A 52 4.25 -10.53 25.16
CA ALA A 52 5.27 -10.34 26.20
C ALA A 52 5.96 -8.95 26.06
N GLU A 53 6.19 -8.48 24.86
CA GLU A 53 6.70 -7.12 24.60
C GLU A 53 5.71 -6.04 25.06
N LEU A 54 4.39 -6.24 24.87
CA LEU A 54 3.38 -5.31 25.40
C LEU A 54 3.46 -5.22 26.93
N THR A 55 3.67 -6.33 27.60
CA THR A 55 3.84 -6.35 29.04
C THR A 55 5.13 -5.66 29.47
N ARG A 56 6.24 -5.90 28.77
CA ARG A 56 7.52 -5.23 29.03
C ARG A 56 7.39 -3.71 28.86
N ALA A 57 6.70 -3.26 27.78
CA ALA A 57 6.47 -1.85 27.52
C ALA A 57 5.73 -1.13 28.67
N GLN A 58 4.83 -1.84 29.36
CA GLN A 58 4.03 -1.32 30.47
C GLN A 58 4.74 -1.43 31.82
N THR A 59 5.85 -2.17 31.88
CA THR A 59 6.59 -2.40 33.14
C THR A 59 7.67 -1.33 33.34
N PRO A 60 7.65 -0.58 34.45
CA PRO A 60 8.69 0.39 34.74
C PRO A 60 10.11 -0.26 34.75
N PRO A 61 11.14 0.45 34.25
CA PRO A 61 11.18 1.86 33.90
C PRO A 61 10.73 2.21 32.47
N ASN A 62 10.19 1.26 31.69
CA ASN A 62 9.79 1.48 30.33
C ASN A 62 8.59 2.42 30.23
N ASN A 63 8.51 3.12 29.10
CA ASN A 63 7.38 3.98 28.75
C ASN A 63 6.74 3.46 27.44
N PRO A 64 5.46 3.06 27.47
CA PRO A 64 4.79 2.51 26.29
C PRO A 64 4.84 3.40 25.05
N ALA A 65 4.86 4.74 25.24
CA ALA A 65 4.90 5.70 24.13
C ALA A 65 6.24 5.73 23.37
N THR A 66 7.33 5.34 24.03
CA THR A 66 8.69 5.38 23.48
C THR A 66 9.34 4.00 23.40
N TYR A 67 8.63 2.98 23.85
CA TYR A 67 9.16 1.62 23.89
C TYR A 67 9.42 1.06 22.49
N SER A 68 10.61 0.52 22.28
CA SER A 68 10.99 -0.16 21.05
C SER A 68 11.10 -1.67 21.30
N PRO A 69 10.23 -2.50 20.75
CA PRO A 69 10.24 -3.94 20.97
C PRO A 69 11.49 -4.57 20.39
N THR A 70 12.08 -5.51 21.12
CA THR A 70 13.30 -6.25 20.72
C THR A 70 13.00 -7.70 20.33
N CYS A 71 11.90 -8.25 20.86
CA CYS A 71 11.47 -9.64 20.64
C CYS A 71 12.56 -10.68 20.93
N PRO A 72 13.13 -10.70 22.15
CA PRO A 72 14.27 -11.59 22.46
C PRO A 72 13.91 -13.07 22.42
N GLY A 73 12.64 -13.43 22.58
CA GLY A 73 12.16 -14.83 22.45
C GLY A 73 12.14 -15.34 21.01
N ILE A 74 12.35 -14.46 20.01
CA ILE A 74 12.41 -14.83 18.60
C ILE A 74 13.85 -14.80 18.11
N THR A 75 14.48 -15.97 18.06
CA THR A 75 15.87 -16.12 17.58
C THR A 75 16.00 -16.14 16.06
N ASN A 76 14.91 -16.44 15.35
CA ASN A 76 14.89 -16.43 13.90
C ASN A 76 14.90 -14.99 13.37
N ALA A 77 15.96 -14.63 12.63
CA ALA A 77 16.15 -13.29 12.08
C ALA A 77 15.03 -12.85 11.12
N THR A 78 14.37 -13.78 10.44
CA THR A 78 13.24 -13.48 9.55
C THR A 78 11.97 -13.19 10.33
N LEU A 79 11.74 -13.86 11.45
CA LEU A 79 10.53 -13.70 12.26
C LEU A 79 10.63 -12.53 13.27
N ASN A 80 11.84 -12.11 13.62
CA ASN A 80 12.01 -11.00 14.57
C ASN A 80 11.38 -9.68 14.09
N PRO A 81 11.59 -9.21 12.84
CA PRO A 81 10.87 -8.04 12.31
C PRO A 81 9.35 -8.22 12.30
N VAL A 82 8.87 -9.44 12.02
CA VAL A 82 7.42 -9.75 12.05
C VAL A 82 6.88 -9.63 13.46
N CYS A 83 7.62 -10.08 14.48
CA CYS A 83 7.24 -9.93 15.88
C CYS A 83 7.11 -8.43 16.27
N ARG A 84 8.08 -7.61 15.90
CA ARG A 84 8.06 -6.17 16.16
C ARG A 84 6.88 -5.48 15.48
N LEU A 85 6.56 -5.87 14.26
CA LEU A 85 5.37 -5.38 13.54
C LEU A 85 4.09 -5.86 14.22
N THR A 86 4.02 -7.13 14.62
CA THR A 86 2.87 -7.69 15.34
C THR A 86 2.65 -6.98 16.68
N TYR A 87 3.72 -6.66 17.42
CA TYR A 87 3.63 -5.82 18.61
C TYR A 87 2.92 -4.49 18.31
N ALA A 88 3.33 -3.77 17.28
CA ALA A 88 2.71 -2.51 16.91
C ALA A 88 1.22 -2.68 16.55
N HIS A 89 0.86 -3.74 15.82
CA HIS A 89 -0.53 -4.05 15.49
C HIS A 89 -1.37 -4.31 16.73
N LEU A 90 -0.86 -5.11 17.67
CA LEU A 90 -1.56 -5.44 18.91
C LEU A 90 -1.68 -4.23 19.84
N ALA A 91 -0.63 -3.41 19.92
CA ALA A 91 -0.63 -2.16 20.69
C ALA A 91 -1.73 -1.21 20.19
N ILE A 92 -1.81 -0.99 18.87
CA ILE A 92 -2.87 -0.16 18.28
C ILE A 92 -4.24 -0.78 18.56
N GLY A 93 -4.42 -2.07 18.31
CA GLY A 93 -5.71 -2.76 18.51
C GLY A 93 -6.22 -2.68 19.94
N SER A 94 -5.32 -2.77 20.93
CA SER A 94 -5.68 -2.70 22.36
C SER A 94 -6.03 -1.28 22.83
N GLN A 95 -5.61 -0.25 22.11
CA GLN A 95 -5.84 1.16 22.43
C GLN A 95 -7.07 1.75 21.71
N LEU A 96 -7.71 0.98 20.82
CA LEU A 96 -8.91 1.47 20.14
C LEU A 96 -10.04 1.72 21.15
N PRO A 97 -10.86 2.77 20.95
CA PRO A 97 -12.00 3.04 21.82
C PRO A 97 -13.04 1.92 21.74
N LEU A 98 -13.75 1.68 22.83
CA LEU A 98 -14.89 0.75 22.86
C LEU A 98 -15.96 1.16 21.83
N PRO A 99 -16.59 0.20 21.12
CA PRO A 99 -16.46 -1.26 21.22
C PRO A 99 -15.38 -1.89 20.34
N LEU A 100 -14.47 -1.10 19.77
CA LEU A 100 -13.47 -1.55 18.79
C LEU A 100 -12.19 -2.12 19.41
N THR A 101 -12.06 -2.04 20.74
CA THR A 101 -10.89 -2.59 21.45
C THR A 101 -10.74 -4.09 21.18
N VAL A 102 -9.56 -4.51 20.78
CA VAL A 102 -9.26 -5.91 20.46
C VAL A 102 -8.30 -6.48 21.50
N ALA A 103 -8.70 -7.57 22.14
CA ALA A 103 -7.82 -8.28 23.07
C ALA A 103 -6.66 -8.92 22.28
N PRO A 104 -5.38 -8.67 22.62
CA PRO A 104 -4.24 -9.22 21.91
C PRO A 104 -4.27 -10.75 21.74
N THR A 105 -4.75 -11.45 22.75
CA THR A 105 -4.87 -12.92 22.76
C THR A 105 -5.93 -13.46 21.80
N SER A 106 -6.90 -12.63 21.39
CA SER A 106 -7.96 -13.03 20.46
C SER A 106 -7.52 -12.94 19.00
N VAL A 107 -6.43 -12.23 18.69
CA VAL A 107 -5.96 -12.01 17.32
C VAL A 107 -5.35 -13.29 16.76
N VAL A 108 -5.85 -13.76 15.63
CA VAL A 108 -5.37 -14.97 14.94
C VAL A 108 -4.52 -14.65 13.71
N ALA A 109 -4.65 -13.44 13.18
CA ALA A 109 -3.78 -12.89 12.15
C ALA A 109 -3.84 -11.37 12.17
N SER A 110 -2.75 -10.71 11.80
CA SER A 110 -2.70 -9.26 11.66
C SER A 110 -1.81 -8.88 10.48
N PHE A 111 -2.22 -7.86 9.75
CA PHE A 111 -1.40 -7.27 8.69
C PHE A 111 -1.78 -5.81 8.48
N SER A 112 -0.83 -5.06 7.95
CA SER A 112 -1.04 -3.66 7.60
C SER A 112 -0.55 -3.39 6.19
N PHE A 113 -1.12 -2.37 5.58
CA PHE A 113 -0.70 -1.87 4.27
C PHE A 113 -1.02 -0.38 4.19
N SER A 114 -0.37 0.29 3.25
CA SER A 114 -0.68 1.69 2.92
C SER A 114 -1.23 1.79 1.49
N THR A 115 -2.03 2.81 1.26
CA THR A 115 -2.50 3.15 -0.08
C THR A 115 -1.46 3.97 -0.82
N VAL A 116 -1.48 3.88 -2.15
CA VAL A 116 -0.55 4.64 -3.00
C VAL A 116 -1.11 6.04 -3.28
N ALA A 117 -0.22 7.04 -3.33
CA ALA A 117 -0.54 8.43 -3.65
C ALA A 117 -0.63 8.65 -5.19
N THR A 118 -1.48 7.89 -5.88
CA THR A 118 -1.59 7.93 -7.34
C THR A 118 -2.01 9.30 -7.86
N ARG A 119 -2.88 10.02 -7.13
CA ARG A 119 -3.33 11.36 -7.50
C ARG A 119 -2.19 12.37 -7.47
N ASP A 120 -1.30 12.28 -6.50
CA ASP A 120 -0.20 13.23 -6.35
C ASP A 120 0.82 13.03 -7.46
N THR A 121 1.09 11.79 -7.85
CA THR A 121 1.95 11.49 -8.99
C THR A 121 1.38 12.08 -10.29
N LEU A 122 0.08 11.88 -10.54
CA LEU A 122 -0.59 12.46 -11.70
C LEU A 122 -0.64 13.99 -11.63
N GLY A 123 -0.95 14.54 -10.46
CA GLY A 123 -0.94 15.99 -10.21
C GLY A 123 0.44 16.60 -10.44
N TYR A 124 1.49 15.97 -9.93
CA TYR A 124 2.86 16.39 -10.17
C TYR A 124 3.21 16.34 -11.66
N LEU A 125 2.86 15.26 -12.36
CA LEU A 125 3.09 15.13 -13.81
C LEU A 125 2.33 16.22 -14.58
N ALA A 126 1.08 16.48 -14.22
CA ALA A 126 0.28 17.54 -14.84
C ALA A 126 0.89 18.93 -14.60
N ALA A 127 1.33 19.22 -13.37
CA ALA A 127 1.90 20.51 -12.99
C ALA A 127 3.29 20.75 -13.60
N THR A 128 4.09 19.69 -13.79
CA THR A 128 5.47 19.79 -14.31
C THR A 128 5.57 19.56 -15.83
N THR A 129 4.48 19.14 -16.48
CA THR A 129 4.44 18.97 -17.93
C THR A 129 4.08 20.29 -18.57
N ALA A 130 5.09 20.98 -19.12
CA ALA A 130 4.84 22.18 -19.90
C ALA A 130 4.03 21.84 -21.16
N PRO A 131 3.11 22.74 -21.61
CA PRO A 131 2.45 22.60 -22.91
C PRO A 131 3.49 22.43 -23.99
N ARG A 132 3.35 21.39 -24.80
CA ARG A 132 4.27 21.14 -25.91
C ARG A 132 3.71 21.74 -27.19
N PRO A 133 4.53 22.43 -27.97
CA PRO A 133 4.11 22.90 -29.26
C PRO A 133 3.78 21.70 -30.15
N TYR A 134 2.69 21.78 -30.83
CA TYR A 134 2.30 20.84 -31.87
C TYR A 134 2.15 21.59 -33.19
N THR A 135 2.46 20.91 -34.25
CA THR A 135 2.26 21.47 -35.60
C THR A 135 1.09 20.72 -36.23
N THR A 136 0.17 21.43 -36.82
CA THR A 136 -0.89 20.86 -37.62
C THR A 136 -0.83 21.37 -39.05
N PHE A 137 -1.19 20.52 -39.97
CA PHE A 137 -1.38 20.87 -41.37
C PHE A 137 -2.65 20.26 -41.89
N SER A 138 -3.32 20.96 -42.79
CA SER A 138 -4.51 20.41 -43.46
C SER A 138 -4.07 19.32 -44.43
N THR A 139 -4.73 18.16 -44.36
CA THR A 139 -4.47 17.09 -45.32
C THR A 139 -5.18 17.32 -46.66
N GLY A 140 -6.06 18.33 -46.77
CA GLY A 140 -6.94 18.54 -47.92
C GLY A 140 -8.08 17.50 -48.02
N LEU A 141 -8.14 16.57 -47.10
CA LEU A 141 -9.18 15.53 -47.09
C LEU A 141 -10.25 15.85 -46.06
N ASN A 142 -11.42 15.27 -46.24
CA ASN A 142 -12.53 15.34 -45.31
C ASN A 142 -13.01 13.93 -44.94
N THR A 143 -13.86 13.82 -43.92
CA THR A 143 -14.36 12.55 -43.40
C THR A 143 -15.24 11.80 -44.41
N SER A 144 -15.80 12.43 -45.41
CA SER A 144 -16.58 11.75 -46.47
C SER A 144 -15.67 10.87 -47.34
N PHE A 145 -14.40 11.22 -47.49
CA PHE A 145 -13.40 10.38 -48.17
C PHE A 145 -13.19 9.05 -47.45
N MET A 146 -13.36 9.01 -46.15
CA MET A 146 -13.25 7.80 -45.31
C MET A 146 -14.59 7.06 -45.15
N GLY A 147 -15.65 7.48 -45.85
CA GLY A 147 -16.97 6.85 -45.72
C GLY A 147 -17.66 7.11 -44.37
N LEU A 148 -17.21 8.09 -43.59
CA LEU A 148 -17.80 8.44 -42.30
C LEU A 148 -18.96 9.42 -42.52
N PRO A 149 -20.06 9.29 -41.74
CA PRO A 149 -21.17 10.25 -41.82
C PRO A 149 -20.74 11.63 -41.28
N GLY A 150 -21.12 12.68 -41.95
CA GLY A 150 -20.76 14.05 -41.64
C GLY A 150 -19.54 14.55 -42.40
N ILE A 151 -19.43 15.90 -42.49
CA ILE A 151 -18.32 16.55 -43.19
C ILE A 151 -17.44 17.27 -42.14
N ALA A 152 -16.26 16.77 -41.95
CA ALA A 152 -15.21 17.42 -41.13
C ALA A 152 -13.89 17.37 -41.89
N ASN A 153 -13.07 18.40 -41.75
CA ASN A 153 -11.72 18.40 -42.33
C ASN A 153 -10.78 17.54 -41.51
N ILE A 154 -9.89 16.85 -42.20
CA ILE A 154 -8.86 16.02 -41.58
C ILE A 154 -7.56 16.82 -41.52
N TYR A 155 -7.00 16.92 -40.31
CA TYR A 155 -5.71 17.54 -40.07
C TYR A 155 -4.71 16.47 -39.64
N GLY A 156 -3.51 16.53 -40.17
CA GLY A 156 -2.36 15.78 -39.67
C GLY A 156 -1.51 16.69 -38.76
N GLY A 157 -0.71 16.08 -37.93
CA GLY A 157 0.19 16.87 -37.07
C GLY A 157 1.23 16.02 -36.36
N THR A 158 2.21 16.71 -35.80
CA THR A 158 3.25 16.12 -34.97
C THR A 158 3.20 16.72 -33.58
N LEU A 159 3.33 15.87 -32.58
CA LEU A 159 3.40 16.25 -31.17
C LEU A 159 4.65 15.65 -30.54
N ASN A 160 5.49 16.52 -29.97
CA ASN A 160 6.63 16.05 -29.19
C ASN A 160 6.17 15.60 -27.81
N VAL A 161 6.26 14.31 -27.54
CA VAL A 161 5.89 13.71 -26.25
C VAL A 161 7.15 13.45 -25.44
N THR A 162 7.17 13.92 -24.19
CA THR A 162 8.23 13.57 -23.25
C THR A 162 7.91 12.23 -22.61
N TYR A 163 8.73 11.22 -22.87
CA TYR A 163 8.67 9.95 -22.16
C TYR A 163 9.23 10.14 -20.75
N ARG A 164 8.42 9.79 -19.74
CA ARG A 164 8.83 9.81 -18.32
C ARG A 164 9.08 8.40 -17.78
N LEU A 165 9.29 7.45 -18.67
CA LEU A 165 9.71 6.11 -18.33
C LEU A 165 11.23 6.07 -18.31
N ALA A 166 11.80 5.44 -17.28
CA ALA A 166 13.22 5.13 -17.29
C ALA A 166 13.53 4.27 -18.53
N VAL A 167 14.61 4.58 -19.24
CA VAL A 167 15.11 3.70 -20.30
C VAL A 167 15.33 2.32 -19.64
N PRO A 168 14.75 1.24 -20.20
CA PRO A 168 15.01 -0.09 -19.66
C PRO A 168 16.53 -0.30 -19.64
N PRO A 169 17.10 -0.79 -18.54
CA PRO A 169 18.52 -1.11 -18.53
C PRO A 169 18.79 -2.11 -19.66
N THR A 170 19.84 -1.89 -20.43
CA THR A 170 20.25 -2.76 -21.53
C THR A 170 20.67 -4.16 -21.06
N THR A 171 20.86 -4.32 -19.77
CA THR A 171 21.06 -5.60 -19.07
C THR A 171 19.88 -5.85 -18.15
N PRO A 172 19.34 -7.07 -18.08
CA PRO A 172 18.30 -7.40 -17.10
C PRO A 172 18.82 -7.11 -15.70
N SER A 173 18.28 -6.08 -15.07
CA SER A 173 18.58 -5.77 -13.68
C SER A 173 17.72 -6.67 -12.81
N THR A 174 18.35 -7.46 -11.94
CA THR A 174 17.67 -8.17 -10.86
C THR A 174 17.30 -7.23 -9.69
N SER A 175 17.50 -5.92 -9.87
CA SER A 175 17.17 -4.92 -8.87
C SER A 175 15.67 -4.74 -8.73
N THR A 176 15.15 -5.02 -7.55
CA THR A 176 13.78 -4.73 -7.12
C THR A 176 13.61 -3.26 -6.68
N ALA A 177 14.57 -2.39 -6.99
CA ALA A 177 14.45 -0.97 -6.68
C ALA A 177 13.29 -0.34 -7.46
N PRO A 178 12.46 0.49 -6.83
CA PRO A 178 11.41 1.21 -7.54
C PRO A 178 12.04 2.07 -8.62
N MET A 179 11.44 2.05 -9.81
CA MET A 179 11.88 2.84 -10.96
C MET A 179 11.86 4.33 -10.58
N ALA A 180 13.04 4.92 -10.47
CA ALA A 180 13.14 6.38 -10.34
C ALA A 180 12.63 7.03 -11.63
N PRO A 181 11.91 8.16 -11.57
CA PRO A 181 11.55 8.90 -12.77
C PRO A 181 12.83 9.29 -13.51
N ALA A 182 12.84 9.07 -14.82
CA ALA A 182 13.96 9.49 -15.66
C ALA A 182 14.12 11.00 -15.49
N SER A 183 15.29 11.46 -15.04
CA SER A 183 15.64 12.88 -15.11
C SER A 183 15.67 13.28 -16.58
N ALA A 184 14.91 14.31 -16.93
CA ALA A 184 14.99 14.89 -18.27
C ALA A 184 16.41 15.40 -18.50
N ALA A 185 17.07 14.89 -19.53
CA ALA A 185 18.28 15.48 -20.09
C ALA A 185 17.93 16.74 -20.88
#